data_bf9f6c617e842b415f94e266c660b682
#
_entry.id   bf9f6c617e842b415f94e266c660b682
#
_cell.length_a   1.000
_cell.length_b   1.000
_cell.length_c   1.000
_cell.angle_alpha   90.00
_cell.angle_beta   90.00
_cell.angle_gamma   90.00
#
_symmetry.space_group_name_H-M   'P 1'
#
loop_
_entity.id
_entity.type
_entity.pdbx_description
1 polymer ?
#
loop_
_entity_poly.entity_id
_entity_poly.type
_entity_poly.pdbx_seq_one_letter_code
_entity_poly.pdbx_strand_id
1 'polypeptide(L)'
;MTVEGTLTINQISEAQNLVPGDKICKGVTMNITSSAVSLLRVKVDIYCADSKTAETDIAPIKNAGDNWLKGSDGYYYYTQGVKNGDIVKLAEEGIYFNGLNDNVDMNKYQGKKIKVVANAELVQAKHGVFAEKWGLSENKDGDIYTKLKKISNDQGQ
;
A
#
# COMPACT_ATOMS: atom_id res chain seq x y z
N MET A 1 9.86 -1.78 7.18
CA MET A 1 10.60 -2.30 6.02
C MET A 1 11.36 -1.20 5.30
N THR A 2 12.40 -1.55 4.58
CA THR A 2 13.18 -0.60 3.79
C THR A 2 12.77 -0.69 2.32
N VAL A 3 12.57 0.46 1.68
CA VAL A 3 12.25 0.53 0.25
C VAL A 3 13.41 1.23 -0.45
N GLU A 4 14.01 0.58 -1.41
CA GLU A 4 15.24 1.01 -2.03
C GLU A 4 15.17 0.95 -3.55
N GLY A 5 15.45 2.08 -4.19
CA GLY A 5 15.48 2.17 -5.65
C GLY A 5 14.16 1.75 -6.28
N THR A 6 14.26 0.90 -7.29
CA THR A 6 13.08 0.34 -7.98
C THR A 6 12.73 -1.06 -7.53
N LEU A 7 13.39 -1.56 -6.48
CA LEU A 7 13.15 -2.91 -5.97
C LEU A 7 11.81 -2.97 -5.23
N THR A 8 11.08 -4.03 -5.46
CA THR A 8 9.87 -4.34 -4.69
C THR A 8 10.26 -5.05 -3.42
N ILE A 9 9.88 -4.50 -2.28
CA ILE A 9 10.22 -5.07 -0.97
C ILE A 9 8.94 -5.39 -0.22
N ASN A 10 8.91 -6.55 0.43
CA ASN A 10 7.75 -7.07 1.14
C ASN A 10 7.85 -6.85 2.64
N GLN A 11 6.74 -6.48 3.25
CA GLN A 11 6.53 -6.64 4.68
C GLN A 11 5.44 -7.67 4.89
N ILE A 12 5.71 -8.68 5.72
CA ILE A 12 4.75 -9.75 6.02
C ILE A 12 4.40 -9.70 7.49
N SER A 13 3.09 -9.67 7.78
CA SER A 13 2.56 -9.75 9.15
C SER A 13 1.55 -10.87 9.22
N GLU A 14 1.57 -11.65 10.30
CA GLU A 14 0.67 -12.79 10.49
C GLU A 14 -0.04 -12.71 11.83
N ALA A 15 -1.30 -13.15 11.87
CA ALA A 15 -2.09 -13.26 13.09
C ALA A 15 -3.01 -14.47 13.01
N GLN A 16 -3.34 -15.06 14.16
CA GLN A 16 -4.19 -16.24 14.25
C GLN A 16 -5.17 -16.11 15.42
N ASN A 17 -6.24 -16.87 15.37
CA ASN A 17 -7.28 -16.86 16.42
C ASN A 17 -7.93 -15.50 16.58
N LEU A 18 -8.12 -14.81 15.46
CA LEU A 18 -8.72 -13.47 15.44
C LEU A 18 -10.24 -13.54 15.67
N VAL A 19 -10.72 -12.55 16.43
CA VAL A 19 -12.17 -12.29 16.53
C VAL A 19 -12.46 -10.97 15.80
N PRO A 20 -13.74 -10.76 15.38
CA PRO A 20 -14.09 -9.54 14.67
C PRO A 20 -13.64 -8.27 15.41
N GLY A 21 -12.97 -7.38 14.70
CA GLY A 21 -12.45 -6.14 15.27
C GLY A 21 -11.03 -6.20 15.79
N ASP A 22 -10.42 -7.37 15.84
CA ASP A 22 -9.03 -7.50 16.29
C ASP A 22 -8.05 -6.82 15.34
N LYS A 23 -7.03 -6.20 15.91
CA LYS A 23 -5.94 -5.62 15.13
C LYS A 23 -5.00 -6.73 14.66
N ILE A 24 -4.79 -6.82 13.35
CA ILE A 24 -3.84 -7.78 12.78
C ILE A 24 -2.42 -7.25 12.87
N CYS A 25 -2.21 -5.98 12.52
CA CYS A 25 -0.91 -5.33 12.57
C CYS A 25 -1.07 -3.81 12.71
N LYS A 26 0.04 -3.14 13.03
CA LYS A 26 0.06 -1.69 13.25
C LYS A 26 0.04 -0.87 11.96
N GLY A 27 -0.10 -1.52 10.82
CA GLY A 27 0.01 -0.87 9.54
C GLY A 27 1.37 -1.14 8.89
N VAL A 28 1.71 -0.36 7.89
CA VAL A 28 2.93 -0.56 7.10
C VAL A 28 3.83 0.65 7.28
N THR A 29 5.07 0.43 7.74
CA THR A 29 6.08 1.47 7.88
C THR A 29 7.19 1.22 6.87
N MET A 30 7.52 2.26 6.09
CA MET A 30 8.52 2.19 5.04
C MET A 30 9.65 3.17 5.32
N ASN A 31 10.87 2.65 5.37
CA ASN A 31 12.09 3.45 5.49
C ASN A 31 12.68 3.62 4.09
N ILE A 32 12.76 4.85 3.62
CA ILE A 32 13.11 5.14 2.24
C ILE A 32 14.62 5.26 2.07
N THR A 33 15.16 4.52 1.12
CA THR A 33 16.54 4.66 0.65
C THR A 33 16.49 4.97 -0.83
N SER A 34 16.98 6.15 -1.21
CA SER A 34 16.92 6.61 -2.59
C SER A 34 18.03 7.61 -2.87
N SER A 35 18.57 7.58 -4.10
CA SER A 35 19.57 8.55 -4.54
C SER A 35 18.96 9.86 -5.06
N ALA A 36 17.64 9.91 -5.23
CA ALA A 36 16.93 11.07 -5.75
C ALA A 36 15.51 11.10 -5.18
N VAL A 37 14.83 12.25 -5.32
CA VAL A 37 13.41 12.33 -4.97
C VAL A 37 12.64 11.32 -5.80
N SER A 38 11.80 10.56 -5.15
CA SER A 38 11.10 9.43 -5.75
C SER A 38 9.61 9.47 -5.41
N LEU A 39 8.85 8.68 -6.15
CA LEU A 39 7.44 8.44 -5.91
C LEU A 39 7.28 7.04 -5.32
N LEU A 40 6.29 6.87 -4.45
CA LEU A 40 6.08 5.63 -3.70
C LEU A 40 4.65 5.12 -3.92
N ARG A 41 4.54 3.81 -4.17
CA ARG A 41 3.24 3.13 -4.14
C ARG A 41 3.37 1.83 -3.35
N VAL A 42 2.27 1.41 -2.73
CA VAL A 42 2.22 0.20 -1.90
C VAL A 42 0.96 -0.59 -2.22
N LYS A 43 1.10 -1.90 -2.36
CA LYS A 43 -0.04 -2.81 -2.47
C LYS A 43 -0.07 -3.71 -1.25
N VAL A 44 -1.25 -3.85 -0.64
CA VAL A 44 -1.45 -4.70 0.53
C VAL A 44 -2.38 -5.84 0.14
N ASP A 45 -1.87 -7.07 0.24
CA ASP A 45 -2.62 -8.29 -0.03
C ASP A 45 -2.85 -9.05 1.27
N ILE A 46 -4.04 -9.64 1.40
CA ILE A 46 -4.44 -10.37 2.59
C ILE A 46 -4.73 -11.82 2.19
N TYR A 47 -4.13 -12.76 2.90
CA TYR A 47 -4.31 -14.19 2.62
C TYR A 47 -4.82 -14.91 3.85
N CYS A 48 -5.71 -15.90 3.63
CA CYS A 48 -6.21 -16.77 4.68
C CYS A 48 -5.56 -18.14 4.56
N ALA A 49 -4.96 -18.63 5.63
CA ALA A 49 -4.27 -19.92 5.68
C ALA A 49 -3.22 -20.02 4.56
N ASP A 50 -3.23 -21.10 3.79
CA ASP A 50 -2.27 -21.32 2.70
C ASP A 50 -2.81 -20.89 1.33
N SER A 51 -3.90 -20.13 1.31
CA SER A 51 -4.48 -19.66 0.06
C SER A 51 -3.49 -18.80 -0.71
N LYS A 52 -3.46 -18.96 -2.04
CA LYS A 52 -2.65 -18.14 -2.94
C LYS A 52 -3.44 -16.98 -3.53
N THR A 53 -4.73 -16.90 -3.21
CA THR A 53 -5.61 -15.84 -3.70
C THR A 53 -5.81 -14.81 -2.60
N ALA A 54 -5.54 -13.54 -2.91
CA ALA A 54 -5.72 -12.44 -1.97
C ALA A 54 -7.21 -12.16 -1.75
N GLU A 55 -7.59 -11.92 -0.50
CA GLU A 55 -8.98 -11.64 -0.11
C GLU A 55 -9.00 -10.37 0.76
N THR A 56 -9.08 -9.22 0.12
CA THR A 56 -9.01 -7.93 0.81
C THR A 56 -10.17 -7.68 1.77
N ASP A 57 -11.30 -8.35 1.58
CA ASP A 57 -12.48 -8.21 2.44
C ASP A 57 -12.23 -8.71 3.86
N ILE A 58 -11.23 -9.55 4.08
CA ILE A 58 -10.87 -10.06 5.40
C ILE A 58 -10.43 -8.92 6.30
N ALA A 59 -9.67 -7.97 5.77
CA ALA A 59 -9.11 -6.86 6.54
C ALA A 59 -8.94 -5.64 5.63
N PRO A 60 -10.03 -4.99 5.23
CA PRO A 60 -9.94 -3.80 4.38
C PRO A 60 -9.25 -2.65 5.13
N ILE A 61 -8.44 -1.89 4.41
CA ILE A 61 -7.83 -0.70 4.97
C ILE A 61 -8.88 0.41 4.96
N LYS A 62 -9.35 0.80 6.15
CA LYS A 62 -10.39 1.81 6.31
C LYS A 62 -9.82 3.23 6.27
N ASN A 63 -8.60 3.41 6.72
CA ASN A 63 -7.93 4.70 6.75
C ASN A 63 -6.46 4.52 6.37
N ALA A 64 -6.16 4.79 5.11
CA ALA A 64 -4.78 4.70 4.61
C ALA A 64 -3.93 5.89 5.10
N GLY A 65 -4.55 7.04 5.32
CA GLY A 65 -3.89 8.29 5.70
C GLY A 65 -4.19 9.39 4.69
N ASP A 66 -4.02 10.65 5.12
CA ASP A 66 -4.41 11.83 4.33
C ASP A 66 -3.61 11.99 3.03
N ASN A 67 -2.38 11.47 3.00
CA ASN A 67 -1.49 11.63 1.85
C ASN A 67 -1.50 10.42 0.92
N TRP A 68 -2.51 9.56 1.03
CA TRP A 68 -2.61 8.36 0.21
C TRP A 68 -3.86 8.37 -0.65
N LEU A 69 -3.73 7.94 -1.91
CA LEU A 69 -4.85 7.72 -2.81
C LEU A 69 -4.84 6.28 -3.30
N LYS A 70 -5.99 5.63 -3.27
CA LYS A 70 -6.13 4.26 -3.76
C LYS A 70 -6.42 4.27 -5.26
N GLY A 71 -5.59 3.58 -6.03
CA GLY A 71 -5.78 3.40 -7.46
C GLY A 71 -6.74 2.27 -7.80
N SER A 72 -7.25 2.27 -9.02
CA SER A 72 -8.09 1.19 -9.53
C SER A 72 -7.34 -0.14 -9.67
N ASP A 73 -6.02 -0.08 -9.66
CA ASP A 73 -5.13 -1.25 -9.72
C ASP A 73 -4.90 -1.90 -8.35
N GLY A 74 -5.50 -1.35 -7.29
CA GLY A 74 -5.35 -1.84 -5.92
C GLY A 74 -4.14 -1.29 -5.17
N TYR A 75 -3.29 -0.52 -5.83
CA TYR A 75 -2.17 0.15 -5.16
C TYR A 75 -2.62 1.41 -4.43
N TYR A 76 -1.94 1.70 -3.32
CA TYR A 76 -2.03 3.00 -2.64
C TYR A 76 -0.86 3.85 -3.09
N TYR A 77 -1.15 5.05 -3.56
CA TYR A 77 -0.15 5.99 -4.08
C TYR A 77 0.07 7.11 -3.08
N TYR A 78 1.33 7.29 -2.66
CA TYR A 78 1.69 8.38 -1.76
C TYR A 78 1.79 9.68 -2.56
N THR A 79 1.12 10.72 -2.08
CA THR A 79 0.95 11.97 -2.84
C THR A 79 2.04 13.02 -2.56
N GLN A 80 3.12 12.61 -1.89
CA GLN A 80 4.28 13.46 -1.63
C GLN A 80 5.53 12.80 -2.20
N GLY A 81 6.50 13.63 -2.62
CA GLY A 81 7.81 13.11 -2.99
C GLY A 81 8.52 12.54 -1.76
N VAL A 82 9.26 11.46 -1.96
CA VAL A 82 10.06 10.85 -0.89
C VAL A 82 11.54 10.91 -1.22
N LYS A 83 12.37 11.00 -0.20
CA LYS A 83 13.81 11.08 -0.34
C LYS A 83 14.49 10.18 0.68
N ASN A 84 15.79 10.01 0.52
CA ASN A 84 16.58 9.17 1.41
C ASN A 84 16.41 9.59 2.87
N GLY A 85 16.13 8.63 3.72
CA GLY A 85 15.93 8.84 5.14
C GLY A 85 14.51 9.10 5.57
N ASP A 86 13.58 9.29 4.63
CA ASP A 86 12.17 9.49 4.96
C ASP A 86 11.56 8.20 5.53
N ILE A 87 10.65 8.39 6.47
CA ILE A 87 9.84 7.30 7.04
C ILE A 87 8.39 7.58 6.67
N VAL A 88 7.78 6.66 5.93
CA VAL A 88 6.40 6.81 5.45
C VAL A 88 5.54 5.70 6.04
N LYS A 89 4.33 6.05 6.46
CA LYS A 89 3.41 5.10 7.07
C LYS A 89 2.10 5.02 6.30
N LEU A 90 1.66 3.79 6.05
CA LEU A 90 0.36 3.47 5.45
C LEU A 90 -0.50 2.80 6.51
N ALA A 91 -1.75 3.22 6.62
CA ALA A 91 -2.71 2.67 7.59
C ALA A 91 -2.15 2.73 9.01
N GLU A 92 -1.69 3.91 9.43
CA GLU A 92 -1.00 4.11 10.71
C GLU A 92 -1.83 3.66 11.92
N GLU A 93 -3.16 3.77 11.84
CA GLU A 93 -4.07 3.34 12.91
C GLU A 93 -4.16 1.82 13.03
N GLY A 94 -3.72 1.11 12.01
CA GLY A 94 -3.69 -0.35 12.01
C GLY A 94 -4.58 -0.98 10.95
N ILE A 95 -4.39 -2.28 10.75
CA ILE A 95 -5.19 -3.12 9.87
C ILE A 95 -5.93 -4.11 10.77
N TYR A 96 -7.27 -4.14 10.66
CA TYR A 96 -8.14 -4.86 11.57
C TYR A 96 -8.88 -5.98 10.85
N PHE A 97 -9.06 -7.10 11.57
CA PHE A 97 -9.89 -8.20 11.10
C PHE A 97 -11.35 -7.74 10.98
N ASN A 98 -11.91 -7.87 9.78
CA ASN A 98 -13.24 -7.34 9.50
C ASN A 98 -14.33 -8.36 9.89
N GLY A 99 -15.00 -8.10 11.02
CA GLY A 99 -16.09 -8.97 11.44
C GLY A 99 -17.48 -8.36 11.26
N LEU A 100 -17.57 -7.18 10.66
CA LEU A 100 -18.82 -6.44 10.57
C LEU A 100 -19.37 -6.33 9.14
N ASN A 101 -18.85 -7.12 8.22
CA ASN A 101 -19.32 -7.11 6.83
C ASN A 101 -20.43 -8.14 6.66
N ASP A 102 -21.66 -7.68 6.51
CA ASP A 102 -22.83 -8.56 6.36
C ASP A 102 -22.78 -9.40 5.07
N ASN A 103 -21.97 -9.02 4.11
CA ASN A 103 -21.84 -9.72 2.82
C ASN A 103 -20.74 -10.78 2.82
N VAL A 104 -20.00 -10.92 3.89
CA VAL A 104 -18.90 -11.88 3.99
C VAL A 104 -19.09 -12.75 5.23
N ASP A 105 -19.08 -14.06 5.03
CA ASP A 105 -19.12 -15.01 6.15
C ASP A 105 -17.74 -15.10 6.78
N MET A 106 -17.52 -14.33 7.84
CA MET A 106 -16.24 -14.30 8.55
C MET A 106 -15.98 -15.55 9.37
N ASN A 107 -16.99 -16.40 9.59
CA ASN A 107 -16.82 -17.64 10.34
C ASN A 107 -15.85 -18.61 9.66
N LYS A 108 -15.78 -18.57 8.33
CA LYS A 108 -14.84 -19.42 7.58
C LYS A 108 -13.38 -19.10 7.85
N TYR A 109 -13.10 -17.93 8.44
CA TYR A 109 -11.72 -17.51 8.76
C TYR A 109 -11.35 -17.77 10.22
N GLN A 110 -12.29 -18.20 11.06
CA GLN A 110 -12.02 -18.44 12.48
C GLN A 110 -10.96 -19.52 12.67
N GLY A 111 -10.03 -19.28 13.58
CA GLY A 111 -8.96 -20.21 13.89
C GLY A 111 -7.88 -20.34 12.82
N LYS A 112 -8.02 -19.64 11.70
CA LYS A 112 -7.06 -19.68 10.61
C LYS A 112 -6.06 -18.54 10.71
N LYS A 113 -4.85 -18.80 10.21
CA LYS A 113 -3.82 -17.78 10.16
C LYS A 113 -4.14 -16.79 9.04
N ILE A 114 -4.14 -15.50 9.36
CA ILE A 114 -4.30 -14.42 8.40
C ILE A 114 -2.94 -13.78 8.15
N LYS A 115 -2.57 -13.67 6.88
CA LYS A 115 -1.29 -13.09 6.49
C LYS A 115 -1.53 -11.81 5.70
N VAL A 116 -0.87 -10.73 6.11
CA VAL A 116 -0.88 -9.43 5.44
C VAL A 116 0.47 -9.23 4.78
N VAL A 117 0.48 -9.05 3.46
CA VAL A 117 1.68 -8.85 2.68
C VAL A 117 1.64 -7.48 2.03
N ALA A 118 2.58 -6.61 2.40
CA ALA A 118 2.69 -5.28 1.82
C ALA A 118 3.89 -5.24 0.87
N ASN A 119 3.66 -4.80 -0.36
CA ASN A 119 4.68 -4.65 -1.38
C ASN A 119 4.81 -3.18 -1.74
N ALA A 120 6.00 -2.61 -1.59
CA ALA A 120 6.27 -1.22 -1.87
C ALA A 120 7.22 -1.05 -3.05
N GLU A 121 6.98 -0.05 -3.87
CA GLU A 121 7.81 0.25 -5.05
C GLU A 121 8.13 1.74 -5.08
N LEU A 122 9.36 2.05 -5.51
CA LEU A 122 9.80 3.42 -5.77
C LEU A 122 10.07 3.61 -7.27
N VAL A 123 9.86 4.83 -7.74
CA VAL A 123 10.31 5.26 -9.07
C VAL A 123 10.81 6.71 -8.94
N GLN A 124 11.82 7.06 -9.71
CA GLN A 124 12.31 8.45 -9.72
C GLN A 124 11.20 9.42 -10.12
N ALA A 125 11.13 10.56 -9.42
CA ALA A 125 10.12 11.56 -9.72
C ALA A 125 10.43 12.32 -11.02
N LYS A 126 11.70 12.51 -11.37
CA LYS A 126 12.11 13.27 -12.55
C LYS A 126 11.65 12.66 -13.86
N HIS A 127 11.42 13.51 -14.85
CA HIS A 127 11.15 13.15 -16.24
C HIS A 127 9.84 12.41 -16.48
N GLY A 128 8.95 12.36 -15.49
CA GLY A 128 7.65 11.74 -15.66
C GLY A 128 7.66 10.25 -15.94
N VAL A 129 8.75 9.54 -15.63
CA VAL A 129 8.91 8.11 -15.91
C VAL A 129 7.89 7.24 -15.18
N PHE A 130 7.30 7.74 -14.10
CA PHE A 130 6.30 7.00 -13.32
C PHE A 130 5.10 6.57 -14.16
N ALA A 131 4.68 7.44 -15.09
CA ALA A 131 3.48 7.20 -15.90
C ALA A 131 3.66 5.94 -16.77
N GLU A 132 4.80 5.83 -17.43
CA GLU A 132 5.11 4.66 -18.24
C GLU A 132 5.37 3.43 -17.38
N LYS A 133 6.19 3.59 -16.35
CA LYS A 133 6.61 2.46 -15.51
C LYS A 133 5.46 1.83 -14.73
N TRP A 134 4.53 2.65 -14.26
CA TRP A 134 3.39 2.19 -13.46
C TRP A 134 2.08 2.12 -14.26
N GLY A 135 2.12 2.45 -15.54
CA GLY A 135 0.94 2.40 -16.40
C GLY A 135 -0.15 3.39 -16.03
N LEU A 136 0.23 4.57 -15.54
CA LEU A 136 -0.72 5.60 -15.13
C LEU A 136 -1.00 6.58 -16.26
N SER A 137 -2.24 7.09 -16.31
CA SER A 137 -2.62 8.11 -17.28
C SER A 137 -3.64 9.07 -16.67
N GLU A 138 -3.70 10.28 -17.21
CA GLU A 138 -4.63 11.31 -16.76
C GLU A 138 -6.08 10.84 -16.89
N ASN A 139 -6.42 10.19 -18.00
CA ASN A 139 -7.78 9.72 -18.26
C ASN A 139 -8.21 8.59 -17.34
N LYS A 140 -7.29 7.69 -16.98
CA LYS A 140 -7.60 6.51 -16.18
C LYS A 140 -7.46 6.78 -14.69
N ASP A 141 -6.44 7.54 -14.30
CA ASP A 141 -6.02 7.65 -12.90
C ASP A 141 -6.23 9.04 -12.28
N GLY A 142 -6.74 10.00 -13.05
CA GLY A 142 -7.22 11.30 -12.57
C GLY A 142 -6.33 11.98 -11.53
N ASP A 143 -6.84 12.07 -10.30
CA ASP A 143 -6.15 12.76 -9.20
C ASP A 143 -4.77 12.19 -8.88
N ILE A 144 -4.61 10.88 -8.96
CA ILE A 144 -3.33 10.24 -8.73
C ILE A 144 -2.32 10.75 -9.74
N TYR A 145 -2.67 10.69 -11.01
CA TYR A 145 -1.78 11.16 -12.09
C TYR A 145 -1.42 12.63 -11.90
N THR A 146 -2.41 13.47 -11.62
CA THR A 146 -2.21 14.92 -11.45
C THR A 146 -1.24 15.22 -10.31
N LYS A 147 -1.41 14.57 -9.16
CA LYS A 147 -0.55 14.80 -8.00
C LYS A 147 0.88 14.32 -8.23
N LEU A 148 1.05 13.14 -8.82
CA LEU A 148 2.38 12.61 -9.11
C LEU A 148 3.07 13.42 -10.20
N LYS A 149 2.34 13.88 -11.20
CA LYS A 149 2.88 14.72 -12.27
C LYS A 149 3.40 16.06 -11.71
N LYS A 150 2.69 16.62 -10.74
CA LYS A 150 3.15 17.85 -10.08
C LYS A 150 4.48 17.65 -9.38
N ILE A 151 4.64 16.55 -8.66
CA ILE A 151 5.90 16.21 -7.99
C ILE A 151 7.01 16.06 -9.03
N SER A 152 6.74 15.36 -10.13
CA SER A 152 7.68 15.16 -11.22
C SER A 152 8.14 16.50 -11.80
N ASN A 153 7.20 17.41 -12.04
CA ASN A 153 7.50 18.74 -12.59
C ASN A 153 8.35 19.58 -11.63
N ASP A 154 8.08 19.47 -10.32
CA ASP A 154 8.82 20.19 -9.28
C ASP A 154 10.28 19.75 -9.19
N GLN A 155 10.60 18.55 -9.65
CA GLN A 155 11.99 18.03 -9.66
C GLN A 155 12.74 18.40 -10.94
N GLY A 156 12.12 19.14 -11.83
CA GLY A 156 12.68 19.49 -13.14
C GLY A 156 12.47 18.39 -14.15
N GLN A 157 12.66 18.73 -15.41
CA GLN A 157 12.43 17.81 -16.53
C GLN A 157 13.62 17.72 -17.45
#